data_10002f2f64ea415f62e69a0dd02203f2
#
_entry.id   10002f2f64ea415f62e69a0dd02203f2
#
_cell.length_a   1.000
_cell.length_b   1.000
_cell.length_c   1.000
_cell.angle_alpha   90.00
_cell.angle_beta   90.00
_cell.angle_gamma   90.00
#
_symmetry.space_group_name_H-M   'P 1'
#
loop_
_entity.id
_entity.type
_entity.pdbx_description
1 polymer ?
#
loop_
_entity_poly.entity_id
_entity_poly.type
_entity_poly.pdbx_seq_one_letter_code
_entity_poly.pdbx_strand_id
1 'polypeptide(L)'
;MYPQTLRGVKGAPEAVYAVGNLRLLNERLLGVVGARRTPLAACKTGKEICKRIPPSIPIITGLSGGADIAAIEGALDGGGRVVCLLAGGLGSLPQTELPLIKRICQSGLLLALHPYDTPVRSFSYEYRNRMLAQLCEGLLVLGAGEQSGALISAKYISELQKPIFALPYPPNSAYGCGCNDLIKKGAYLTETAEDIGAVLRFESASAQTQSLTDNERALLSALQTLGEAHISAIAAEAGLPLFKAQAILSSLEVKGLACGVGGNRFSPV
;
A
#
# COMPACT_ATOMS: atom_id res chain seq x y z
N MET A 1 -12.28 -13.55 -21.07
CA MET A 1 -10.87 -13.40 -21.51
C MET A 1 -9.99 -13.99 -20.43
N TYR A 2 -9.06 -14.92 -20.75
CA TYR A 2 -8.16 -15.54 -19.76
C TYR A 2 -6.85 -14.75 -19.69
N PRO A 3 -6.26 -14.47 -18.49
CA PRO A 3 -5.02 -13.73 -18.35
C PRO A 3 -3.87 -14.36 -19.11
N GLN A 4 -3.18 -13.60 -19.94
CA GLN A 4 -2.03 -14.10 -20.72
C GLN A 4 -0.89 -14.57 -19.79
N THR A 5 -0.67 -13.86 -18.70
CA THR A 5 0.34 -14.16 -17.67
C THR A 5 0.14 -15.49 -16.94
N LEU A 6 -1.06 -16.06 -16.99
CA LEU A 6 -1.36 -17.37 -16.41
C LEU A 6 -1.33 -18.51 -17.46
N ARG A 7 -1.22 -18.19 -18.75
CA ARG A 7 -1.15 -19.23 -19.80
C ARG A 7 0.16 -20.00 -19.70
N GLY A 8 0.06 -21.32 -19.68
CA GLY A 8 1.23 -22.19 -19.57
C GLY A 8 1.84 -22.30 -18.17
N VAL A 9 1.32 -21.55 -17.17
CA VAL A 9 1.76 -21.66 -15.78
C VAL A 9 1.27 -22.99 -15.21
N LYS A 10 2.19 -23.81 -14.70
CA LYS A 10 1.87 -25.09 -14.07
C LYS A 10 0.91 -24.89 -12.90
N GLY A 11 -0.26 -25.53 -12.97
CA GLY A 11 -1.30 -25.44 -11.94
C GLY A 11 -2.07 -24.12 -11.95
N ALA A 12 -2.04 -23.35 -13.04
CA ALA A 12 -3.00 -22.27 -13.24
C ALA A 12 -4.42 -22.85 -13.40
N PRO A 13 -5.48 -22.13 -12.98
CA PRO A 13 -6.85 -22.60 -13.13
C PRO A 13 -7.25 -22.61 -14.61
N GLU A 14 -8.10 -23.54 -15.01
CA GLU A 14 -8.65 -23.57 -16.38
C GLU A 14 -9.58 -22.40 -16.69
N ALA A 15 -10.23 -21.86 -15.64
CA ALA A 15 -11.11 -20.71 -15.72
C ALA A 15 -10.88 -19.77 -14.52
N VAL A 16 -11.13 -18.50 -14.74
CA VAL A 16 -11.16 -17.46 -13.68
C VAL A 16 -12.53 -16.82 -13.64
N TYR A 17 -12.97 -16.46 -12.44
CA TYR A 17 -14.26 -15.81 -12.19
C TYR A 17 -14.00 -14.37 -11.77
N ALA A 18 -14.68 -13.43 -12.39
CA ALA A 18 -14.33 -12.04 -12.21
C ALA A 18 -15.54 -11.10 -12.22
N VAL A 19 -15.44 -10.03 -11.44
CA VAL A 19 -16.38 -8.89 -11.44
C VAL A 19 -15.59 -7.60 -11.56
N GLY A 20 -15.86 -6.80 -12.58
CA GLY A 20 -15.18 -5.53 -12.84
C GLY A 20 -14.36 -5.52 -14.12
N ASN A 21 -13.28 -4.75 -14.15
CA ASN A 21 -12.51 -4.47 -15.35
C ASN A 21 -11.43 -5.54 -15.63
N LEU A 22 -11.75 -6.51 -16.45
CA LEU A 22 -10.82 -7.59 -16.86
C LEU A 22 -9.56 -7.10 -17.61
N ARG A 23 -9.58 -5.88 -18.17
CA ARG A 23 -8.40 -5.35 -18.90
C ARG A 23 -7.21 -5.15 -17.99
N LEU A 24 -7.45 -4.94 -16.68
CA LEU A 24 -6.39 -4.79 -15.68
C LEU A 24 -5.42 -5.99 -15.63
N LEU A 25 -5.86 -7.19 -16.01
CA LEU A 25 -5.02 -8.38 -16.05
C LEU A 25 -3.96 -8.37 -17.16
N ASN A 26 -4.03 -7.41 -18.07
CA ASN A 26 -3.03 -7.21 -19.12
C ASN A 26 -2.12 -6.01 -18.83
N GLU A 27 -2.31 -5.35 -17.69
CA GLU A 27 -1.51 -4.22 -17.26
C GLU A 27 -0.37 -4.69 -16.35
N ARG A 28 0.58 -3.78 -16.11
CA ARG A 28 1.67 -3.99 -15.15
C ARG A 28 1.07 -3.90 -13.74
N LEU A 29 1.17 -4.96 -12.96
CA LEU A 29 0.58 -5.02 -11.63
C LEU A 29 1.67 -5.00 -10.55
N LEU A 30 1.48 -4.21 -9.49
CA LEU A 30 2.29 -4.28 -8.27
C LEU A 30 1.57 -5.15 -7.24
N GLY A 31 2.18 -6.26 -6.84
CA GLY A 31 1.71 -7.08 -5.73
C GLY A 31 1.93 -6.37 -4.40
N VAL A 32 0.92 -6.33 -3.53
CA VAL A 32 1.08 -5.84 -2.16
C VAL A 32 0.50 -6.87 -1.20
N VAL A 33 1.30 -7.28 -0.21
CA VAL A 33 0.91 -8.29 0.77
C VAL A 33 1.41 -7.92 2.17
N GLY A 34 0.83 -8.55 3.17
CA GLY A 34 1.31 -8.47 4.54
C GLY A 34 0.48 -9.32 5.49
N ALA A 35 0.87 -9.32 6.75
CA ALA A 35 0.14 -10.04 7.77
C ALA A 35 -1.23 -9.40 8.04
N ARG A 36 -2.22 -10.21 8.44
CA ARG A 36 -3.53 -9.72 8.90
C ARG A 36 -3.43 -8.81 10.12
N ARG A 37 -2.41 -9.03 10.95
CA ARG A 37 -2.11 -8.26 12.17
C ARG A 37 -0.90 -7.35 11.97
N THR A 38 -0.74 -6.78 10.79
CA THR A 38 0.28 -5.75 10.53
C THR A 38 0.02 -4.55 11.46
N PRO A 39 1.05 -4.02 12.15
CA PRO A 39 0.90 -2.86 13.03
C PRO A 39 0.27 -1.66 12.31
N LEU A 40 -0.52 -0.88 13.05
CA LEU A 40 -1.24 0.27 12.49
C LEU A 40 -0.31 1.29 11.81
N ALA A 41 0.88 1.52 12.39
CA ALA A 41 1.89 2.41 11.80
C ALA A 41 2.31 1.92 10.41
N ALA A 42 2.62 0.62 10.27
CA ALA A 42 3.00 0.04 8.99
C ALA A 42 1.84 0.00 7.99
N CYS A 43 0.60 -0.20 8.47
CA CYS A 43 -0.59 -0.06 7.62
C CYS A 43 -0.75 1.38 7.09
N LYS A 44 -0.51 2.40 7.93
CA LYS A 44 -0.53 3.81 7.53
C LYS A 44 0.55 4.09 6.48
N THR A 45 1.80 3.69 6.73
CA THR A 45 2.89 3.83 5.75
C THR A 45 2.56 3.11 4.44
N GLY A 46 2.09 1.87 4.51
CA GLY A 46 1.68 1.11 3.33
C GLY A 46 0.54 1.77 2.55
N LYS A 47 -0.44 2.34 3.25
CA LYS A 47 -1.52 3.12 2.65
C LYS A 47 -0.99 4.33 1.91
N GLU A 48 -0.08 5.11 2.51
CA GLU A 48 0.53 6.28 1.87
C GLU A 48 1.41 5.90 0.68
N ILE A 49 2.18 4.83 0.76
CA ILE A 49 2.94 4.30 -0.39
C ILE A 49 1.98 3.95 -1.52
N CYS A 50 0.95 3.15 -1.25
CA CYS A 50 -0.02 2.70 -2.25
C CYS A 50 -0.80 3.87 -2.87
N LYS A 51 -1.08 4.92 -2.10
CA LYS A 51 -1.74 6.14 -2.58
C LYS A 51 -0.92 6.89 -3.63
N ARG A 52 0.41 6.77 -3.57
CA ARG A 52 1.34 7.43 -4.51
C ARG A 52 1.72 6.55 -5.70
N ILE A 53 1.32 5.29 -5.74
CA ILE A 53 1.49 4.45 -6.94
C ILE A 53 0.60 5.01 -8.05
N PRO A 54 1.16 5.26 -9.25
CA PRO A 54 0.39 5.87 -10.33
C PRO A 54 -0.75 4.96 -10.80
N PRO A 55 -1.87 5.52 -11.27
CA PRO A 55 -3.00 4.74 -11.77
C PRO A 55 -2.64 3.79 -12.93
N SER A 56 -1.53 4.02 -13.62
CA SER A 56 -1.01 3.12 -14.66
C SER A 56 -0.45 1.80 -14.14
N ILE A 57 -0.23 1.70 -12.82
CA ILE A 57 0.26 0.49 -12.14
C ILE A 57 -0.81 0.05 -11.11
N PRO A 58 -1.82 -0.72 -11.50
CA PRO A 58 -2.81 -1.21 -10.55
C PRO A 58 -2.18 -2.10 -9.49
N ILE A 59 -2.69 -2.02 -8.27
CA ILE A 59 -2.26 -2.87 -7.16
C ILE A 59 -3.02 -4.20 -7.22
N ILE A 60 -2.30 -5.33 -7.13
CA ILE A 60 -2.90 -6.64 -6.91
C ILE A 60 -2.63 -7.09 -5.48
N THR A 61 -3.69 -7.43 -4.75
CA THR A 61 -3.61 -7.87 -3.35
C THR A 61 -4.76 -8.84 -3.03
N GLY A 62 -4.77 -9.35 -1.81
CA GLY A 62 -5.90 -10.14 -1.30
C GLY A 62 -7.02 -9.30 -0.69
N LEU A 63 -7.82 -9.95 0.16
CA LEU A 63 -8.85 -9.34 1.00
C LEU A 63 -8.84 -10.02 2.38
N SER A 64 -7.64 -10.11 2.97
CA SER A 64 -7.45 -10.90 4.19
C SER A 64 -7.36 -10.06 5.48
N GLY A 65 -7.57 -8.74 5.37
CA GLY A 65 -7.44 -7.79 6.48
C GLY A 65 -6.05 -7.14 6.56
N GLY A 66 -5.84 -6.26 7.54
CA GLY A 66 -4.56 -5.62 7.82
C GLY A 66 -3.92 -4.95 6.62
N ALA A 67 -2.76 -5.45 6.21
CA ALA A 67 -2.00 -4.91 5.09
C ALA A 67 -2.76 -4.89 3.76
N ASP A 68 -3.56 -5.93 3.47
CA ASP A 68 -4.34 -6.00 2.22
C ASP A 68 -5.34 -4.83 2.14
N ILE A 69 -6.05 -4.55 3.26
CA ILE A 69 -7.02 -3.44 3.33
C ILE A 69 -6.32 -2.10 3.19
N ALA A 70 -5.20 -1.90 3.90
CA ALA A 70 -4.42 -0.67 3.81
C ALA A 70 -3.94 -0.39 2.37
N ALA A 71 -3.49 -1.43 1.66
CA ALA A 71 -3.08 -1.33 0.26
C ALA A 71 -4.26 -0.94 -0.67
N ILE A 72 -5.42 -1.58 -0.49
CA ILE A 72 -6.63 -1.29 -1.28
C ILE A 72 -7.07 0.15 -1.05
N GLU A 73 -7.22 0.56 0.21
CA GLU A 73 -7.64 1.92 0.56
C GLU A 73 -6.67 2.96 0.01
N GLY A 74 -5.35 2.74 0.18
CA GLY A 74 -4.33 3.64 -0.33
C GLY A 74 -4.43 3.82 -1.84
N ALA A 75 -4.48 2.72 -2.59
CA ALA A 75 -4.61 2.76 -4.04
C ALA A 75 -5.87 3.52 -4.50
N LEU A 76 -7.03 3.20 -3.89
CA LEU A 76 -8.29 3.84 -4.25
C LEU A 76 -8.34 5.33 -3.85
N ASP A 77 -7.76 5.69 -2.70
CA ASP A 77 -7.67 7.08 -2.24
C ASP A 77 -6.71 7.92 -3.12
N GLY A 78 -5.74 7.28 -3.77
CA GLY A 78 -4.85 7.89 -4.76
C GLY A 78 -5.41 7.94 -6.19
N GLY A 79 -6.67 7.51 -6.41
CA GLY A 79 -7.26 7.42 -7.75
C GLY A 79 -6.73 6.23 -8.57
N GLY A 80 -5.98 5.33 -7.93
CA GLY A 80 -5.48 4.10 -8.52
C GLY A 80 -6.55 3.03 -8.67
N ARG A 81 -6.14 1.87 -9.16
CA ARG A 81 -7.01 0.73 -9.44
C ARG A 81 -6.51 -0.51 -8.71
N VAL A 82 -7.42 -1.39 -8.35
CA VAL A 82 -7.10 -2.59 -7.56
C VAL A 82 -7.60 -3.86 -8.26
N VAL A 83 -6.76 -4.87 -8.31
CA VAL A 83 -7.13 -6.26 -8.59
C VAL A 83 -7.15 -7.00 -7.25
N CYS A 84 -8.33 -7.32 -6.76
CA CYS A 84 -8.49 -8.07 -5.53
C CYS A 84 -8.57 -9.58 -5.86
N LEU A 85 -7.51 -10.32 -5.53
CA LEU A 85 -7.41 -11.75 -5.79
C LEU A 85 -7.91 -12.54 -4.58
N LEU A 86 -8.99 -13.28 -4.75
CA LEU A 86 -9.67 -14.01 -3.69
C LEU A 86 -9.06 -15.40 -3.48
N ALA A 87 -9.05 -15.86 -2.23
CA ALA A 87 -8.62 -17.22 -1.89
C ALA A 87 -9.72 -18.26 -2.08
N GLY A 88 -10.99 -17.85 -2.12
CA GLY A 88 -12.15 -18.68 -2.42
C GLY A 88 -12.88 -18.22 -3.68
N GLY A 89 -14.12 -18.68 -3.85
CA GLY A 89 -15.01 -18.19 -4.90
C GLY A 89 -15.60 -16.82 -4.56
N LEU A 90 -16.26 -16.19 -5.52
CA LEU A 90 -16.91 -14.88 -5.34
C LEU A 90 -18.01 -14.88 -4.26
N GLY A 91 -18.66 -16.03 -4.03
CA GLY A 91 -19.64 -16.21 -2.96
C GLY A 91 -19.03 -16.22 -1.54
N SER A 92 -17.70 -16.32 -1.40
CA SER A 92 -17.00 -16.32 -0.11
C SER A 92 -16.57 -14.94 0.38
N LEU A 93 -17.03 -13.87 -0.27
CA LEU A 93 -16.69 -12.48 0.09
C LEU A 93 -17.18 -12.13 1.50
N PRO A 94 -16.32 -11.50 2.34
CA PRO A 94 -16.72 -11.12 3.70
C PRO A 94 -17.73 -9.97 3.66
N GLN A 95 -18.83 -10.15 4.37
CA GLN A 95 -19.92 -9.15 4.47
C GLN A 95 -19.43 -7.81 5.06
N THR A 96 -18.46 -7.88 5.98
CA THR A 96 -17.87 -6.71 6.64
C THR A 96 -17.14 -5.77 5.66
N GLU A 97 -16.68 -6.31 4.54
CA GLU A 97 -15.89 -5.57 3.54
C GLU A 97 -16.73 -5.09 2.34
N LEU A 98 -18.05 -5.26 2.38
CA LEU A 98 -18.94 -4.85 1.27
C LEU A 98 -18.76 -3.40 0.82
N PRO A 99 -18.58 -2.39 1.71
CA PRO A 99 -18.34 -1.01 1.28
C PRO A 99 -17.05 -0.88 0.45
N LEU A 100 -15.98 -1.56 0.87
CA LEU A 100 -14.69 -1.56 0.17
C LEU A 100 -14.79 -2.32 -1.17
N ILE A 101 -15.46 -3.46 -1.16
CA ILE A 101 -15.73 -4.26 -2.36
C ILE A 101 -16.47 -3.43 -3.42
N LYS A 102 -17.48 -2.65 -3.01
CA LYS A 102 -18.19 -1.74 -3.93
C LYS A 102 -17.25 -0.69 -4.53
N ARG A 103 -16.34 -0.12 -3.74
CA ARG A 103 -15.33 0.81 -4.25
C ARG A 103 -14.39 0.14 -5.26
N ILE A 104 -13.92 -1.07 -4.97
CA ILE A 104 -13.07 -1.84 -5.90
C ILE A 104 -13.81 -2.05 -7.23
N CYS A 105 -15.07 -2.45 -7.21
CA CYS A 105 -15.84 -2.75 -8.42
C CYS A 105 -16.11 -1.55 -9.33
N GLN A 106 -15.95 -0.30 -8.84
CA GLN A 106 -16.15 0.90 -9.66
C GLN A 106 -15.09 1.06 -10.76
N SER A 107 -13.83 0.73 -10.48
CA SER A 107 -12.72 0.91 -11.43
C SER A 107 -11.74 -0.27 -11.47
N GLY A 108 -11.83 -1.18 -10.52
CA GLY A 108 -10.95 -2.31 -10.31
C GLY A 108 -11.55 -3.64 -10.74
N LEU A 109 -11.05 -4.71 -10.14
CA LEU A 109 -11.39 -6.09 -10.47
C LEU A 109 -11.41 -6.95 -9.20
N LEU A 110 -12.47 -7.70 -8.99
CA LEU A 110 -12.48 -8.87 -8.12
C LEU A 110 -12.16 -10.10 -8.98
N LEU A 111 -11.18 -10.89 -8.58
CA LEU A 111 -10.74 -12.06 -9.31
C LEU A 111 -10.73 -13.28 -8.39
N ALA A 112 -11.47 -14.32 -8.73
CA ALA A 112 -11.47 -15.60 -8.05
C ALA A 112 -10.93 -16.69 -8.97
N LEU A 113 -10.13 -17.59 -8.39
CA LEU A 113 -9.50 -18.73 -9.09
C LEU A 113 -10.31 -20.00 -8.92
N HIS A 114 -11.44 -19.93 -8.21
CA HIS A 114 -12.32 -21.03 -7.87
C HIS A 114 -13.76 -20.71 -8.23
N PRO A 115 -14.62 -21.75 -8.46
CA PRO A 115 -16.06 -21.57 -8.65
C PRO A 115 -16.73 -20.74 -7.55
N TYR A 116 -17.86 -20.14 -7.87
CA TYR A 116 -18.55 -19.14 -7.04
C TYR A 116 -18.73 -19.56 -5.57
N ASP A 117 -19.20 -20.78 -5.31
CA ASP A 117 -19.51 -21.27 -3.97
C ASP A 117 -18.33 -21.92 -3.25
N THR A 118 -17.10 -21.84 -3.80
CA THR A 118 -15.95 -22.47 -3.17
C THR A 118 -15.56 -21.75 -1.89
N PRO A 119 -15.61 -22.41 -0.71
CA PRO A 119 -15.23 -21.78 0.55
C PRO A 119 -13.73 -21.59 0.65
N VAL A 120 -13.32 -20.59 1.43
CA VAL A 120 -11.90 -20.36 1.74
C VAL A 120 -11.39 -21.47 2.69
N ARG A 121 -10.26 -22.09 2.33
CA ARG A 121 -9.55 -23.08 3.13
C ARG A 121 -8.09 -22.67 3.32
N SER A 122 -7.37 -23.26 4.26
CA SER A 122 -5.97 -22.91 4.55
C SER A 122 -5.07 -23.01 3.31
N PHE A 123 -5.18 -24.07 2.53
CA PHE A 123 -4.40 -24.27 1.30
C PHE A 123 -4.78 -23.30 0.17
N SER A 124 -5.99 -22.72 0.21
CA SER A 124 -6.43 -21.74 -0.80
C SER A 124 -5.58 -20.47 -0.78
N TYR A 125 -5.06 -20.09 0.40
CA TYR A 125 -4.18 -18.93 0.52
C TYR A 125 -2.84 -19.14 -0.19
N GLU A 126 -2.24 -20.33 -0.05
CA GLU A 126 -0.98 -20.64 -0.73
C GLU A 126 -1.16 -20.64 -2.26
N TYR A 127 -2.21 -21.27 -2.75
CA TYR A 127 -2.55 -21.26 -4.17
C TYR A 127 -2.76 -19.84 -4.70
N ARG A 128 -3.55 -19.01 -3.99
CA ARG A 128 -3.77 -17.61 -4.33
C ARG A 128 -2.46 -16.82 -4.36
N ASN A 129 -1.59 -16.99 -3.36
CA ASN A 129 -0.32 -16.28 -3.27
C ASN A 129 0.62 -16.64 -4.41
N ARG A 130 0.65 -17.90 -4.81
CA ARG A 130 1.40 -18.36 -5.98
C ARG A 130 0.89 -17.71 -7.27
N MET A 131 -0.42 -17.64 -7.47
CA MET A 131 -1.00 -16.98 -8.64
C MET A 131 -0.81 -15.46 -8.62
N LEU A 132 -0.87 -14.83 -7.45
CA LEU A 132 -0.53 -13.42 -7.29
C LEU A 132 0.90 -13.14 -7.78
N ALA A 133 1.86 -13.98 -7.39
CA ALA A 133 3.25 -13.85 -7.82
C ALA A 133 3.43 -13.97 -9.34
N GLN A 134 2.61 -14.78 -10.00
CA GLN A 134 2.63 -14.87 -11.47
C GLN A 134 2.10 -13.58 -12.13
N LEU A 135 1.04 -13.00 -11.55
CA LEU A 135 0.32 -11.86 -12.14
C LEU A 135 1.03 -10.53 -11.96
N CYS A 136 1.85 -10.33 -10.92
CA CYS A 136 2.50 -9.05 -10.66
C CYS A 136 3.95 -8.99 -11.16
N GLU A 137 4.47 -7.77 -11.37
CA GLU A 137 5.86 -7.52 -11.78
C GLU A 137 6.83 -7.45 -10.60
N GLY A 138 6.35 -7.10 -9.42
CA GLY A 138 7.12 -7.01 -8.18
C GLY A 138 6.17 -7.10 -7.00
N LEU A 139 6.73 -7.27 -5.78
CA LEU A 139 5.96 -7.50 -4.56
C LEU A 139 6.41 -6.55 -3.45
N LEU A 140 5.50 -5.76 -2.92
CA LEU A 140 5.69 -4.99 -1.69
C LEU A 140 5.16 -5.79 -0.49
N VAL A 141 6.00 -5.98 0.53
CA VAL A 141 5.65 -6.64 1.78
C VAL A 141 5.56 -5.60 2.90
N LEU A 142 4.36 -5.32 3.37
CA LEU A 142 4.08 -4.30 4.39
C LEU A 142 4.32 -4.80 5.83
N GLY A 143 4.32 -6.11 6.05
CA GLY A 143 4.57 -6.69 7.36
C GLY A 143 4.57 -8.20 7.29
N ALA A 144 5.57 -8.83 7.89
CA ALA A 144 5.69 -10.27 7.97
C ALA A 144 6.48 -10.68 9.24
N GLY A 145 5.87 -11.48 10.08
CA GLY A 145 6.57 -12.26 11.10
C GLY A 145 7.19 -13.53 10.50
N GLU A 146 7.91 -14.31 11.30
CA GLU A 146 8.64 -15.50 10.86
C GLU A 146 7.80 -16.52 10.07
N GLN A 147 6.55 -16.71 10.46
CA GLN A 147 5.62 -17.69 9.85
C GLN A 147 4.50 -17.02 9.05
N SER A 148 4.71 -15.79 8.59
CA SER A 148 3.69 -15.05 7.85
C SER A 148 3.43 -15.66 6.48
N GLY A 149 2.15 -15.78 6.11
CA GLY A 149 1.74 -16.15 4.74
C GLY A 149 2.25 -15.20 3.66
N ALA A 150 2.62 -13.96 4.01
CA ALA A 150 3.23 -13.00 3.09
C ALA A 150 4.62 -13.48 2.60
N LEU A 151 5.36 -14.22 3.44
CA LEU A 151 6.66 -14.81 3.05
C LEU A 151 6.50 -15.91 2.00
N ILE A 152 5.35 -16.57 1.94
CA ILE A 152 5.03 -17.54 0.88
C ILE A 152 4.97 -16.82 -0.47
N SER A 153 4.29 -15.67 -0.53
CA SER A 153 4.27 -14.84 -1.74
C SER A 153 5.67 -14.38 -2.14
N ALA A 154 6.46 -13.89 -1.17
CA ALA A 154 7.83 -13.46 -1.40
C ALA A 154 8.73 -14.60 -1.94
N LYS A 155 8.55 -15.84 -1.45
CA LYS A 155 9.26 -17.02 -1.98
C LYS A 155 8.94 -17.23 -3.46
N TYR A 156 7.66 -17.25 -3.85
CA TYR A 156 7.28 -17.42 -5.26
C TYR A 156 7.77 -16.27 -6.15
N ILE A 157 7.78 -15.04 -5.66
CA ILE A 157 8.35 -13.89 -6.38
C ILE A 157 9.85 -14.07 -6.60
N SER A 158 10.58 -14.52 -5.57
CA SER A 158 12.02 -14.79 -5.67
C SER A 158 12.32 -15.90 -6.69
N GLU A 159 11.53 -16.99 -6.70
CA GLU A 159 11.66 -18.06 -7.69
C GLU A 159 11.44 -17.58 -9.13
N LEU A 160 10.63 -16.53 -9.31
CA LEU A 160 10.38 -15.87 -10.60
C LEU A 160 11.39 -14.78 -10.92
N GLN A 161 12.38 -14.54 -10.05
CA GLN A 161 13.40 -13.49 -10.19
C GLN A 161 12.81 -12.08 -10.33
N LYS A 162 11.64 -11.85 -9.71
CA LYS A 162 10.99 -10.53 -9.69
C LYS A 162 11.43 -9.75 -8.45
N PRO A 163 11.45 -8.41 -8.50
CA PRO A 163 11.85 -7.58 -7.38
C PRO A 163 10.90 -7.70 -6.18
N ILE A 164 11.48 -7.73 -4.98
CA ILE A 164 10.78 -7.71 -3.70
C ILE A 164 11.13 -6.40 -3.01
N PHE A 165 10.11 -5.73 -2.50
CA PHE A 165 10.16 -4.51 -1.72
C PHE A 165 9.67 -4.81 -0.32
N ALA A 166 10.30 -4.29 0.72
CA ALA A 166 9.89 -4.57 2.08
C ALA A 166 10.04 -3.34 2.99
N LEU A 167 9.02 -3.08 3.81
CA LEU A 167 9.12 -2.05 4.85
C LEU A 167 10.16 -2.47 5.89
N PRO A 168 11.05 -1.55 6.31
CA PRO A 168 11.96 -1.79 7.42
C PRO A 168 11.21 -1.75 8.76
N TYR A 169 11.70 -2.52 9.71
CA TYR A 169 11.16 -2.59 11.06
C TYR A 169 12.27 -2.46 12.10
N PRO A 170 11.96 -2.00 13.32
CA PRO A 170 12.89 -2.05 14.42
C PRO A 170 13.41 -3.48 14.66
N PRO A 171 14.64 -3.66 15.12
CA PRO A 171 15.16 -4.96 15.53
C PRO A 171 14.22 -5.64 16.53
N ASN A 172 14.10 -6.97 16.45
CA ASN A 172 13.23 -7.78 17.30
C ASN A 172 11.73 -7.53 17.18
N SER A 173 11.26 -6.88 16.14
CA SER A 173 9.84 -6.74 15.86
C SER A 173 9.23 -8.08 15.45
N ALA A 174 8.32 -8.62 16.26
CA ALA A 174 7.61 -9.87 15.95
C ALA A 174 6.77 -9.79 14.66
N TYR A 175 6.39 -8.59 14.23
CA TYR A 175 5.57 -8.34 13.04
C TYR A 175 6.38 -7.97 11.80
N GLY A 176 7.68 -7.71 11.95
CA GLY A 176 8.53 -7.20 10.89
C GLY A 176 9.84 -7.95 10.68
N CYS A 177 10.15 -8.95 11.52
CA CYS A 177 11.39 -9.73 11.39
C CYS A 177 11.51 -10.37 10.00
N GLY A 178 10.42 -10.88 9.42
CA GLY A 178 10.41 -11.41 8.07
C GLY A 178 10.68 -10.36 6.98
N CYS A 179 10.20 -9.12 7.16
CA CYS A 179 10.54 -8.01 6.25
C CYS A 179 12.05 -7.69 6.32
N ASN A 180 12.60 -7.57 7.54
CA ASN A 180 14.03 -7.33 7.73
C ASN A 180 14.88 -8.48 7.16
N ASP A 181 14.43 -9.72 7.26
CA ASP A 181 15.11 -10.86 6.67
C ASP A 181 15.04 -10.87 5.14
N LEU A 182 13.94 -10.42 4.55
CA LEU A 182 13.84 -10.22 3.10
C LEU A 182 14.85 -9.16 2.64
N ILE A 183 14.97 -8.03 3.35
CA ILE A 183 15.93 -6.96 3.04
C ILE A 183 17.37 -7.50 3.12
N LYS A 184 17.73 -8.25 4.17
CA LYS A 184 19.05 -8.89 4.28
C LYS A 184 19.34 -9.88 3.14
N LYS A 185 18.31 -10.46 2.54
CA LYS A 185 18.40 -11.38 1.40
C LYS A 185 18.35 -10.69 0.04
N GLY A 186 18.37 -9.36 0.00
CA GLY A 186 18.42 -8.58 -1.23
C GLY A 186 17.10 -7.98 -1.67
N ALA A 187 16.04 -8.02 -0.86
CA ALA A 187 14.86 -7.22 -1.12
C ALA A 187 15.16 -5.72 -0.94
N TYR A 188 14.55 -4.88 -1.74
CA TYR A 188 14.71 -3.44 -1.66
C TYR A 188 14.06 -2.90 -0.39
N LEU A 189 14.85 -2.23 0.46
CA LEU A 189 14.31 -1.44 1.56
C LEU A 189 13.40 -0.36 0.98
N THR A 190 12.20 -0.26 1.46
CA THR A 190 11.16 0.58 0.86
C THR A 190 10.44 1.35 1.94
N GLU A 191 10.53 2.66 1.88
CA GLU A 191 9.85 3.60 2.77
C GLU A 191 8.84 4.45 2.00
N THR A 192 9.02 4.56 0.68
CA THR A 192 8.26 5.45 -0.21
C THR A 192 7.85 4.75 -1.52
N ALA A 193 6.94 5.35 -2.26
CA ALA A 193 6.57 4.88 -3.60
C ALA A 193 7.70 5.09 -4.63
N GLU A 194 8.54 6.10 -4.39
CA GLU A 194 9.70 6.44 -5.20
C GLU A 194 10.74 5.30 -5.21
N ASP A 195 10.93 4.61 -4.08
CA ASP A 195 11.83 3.45 -3.98
C ASP A 195 11.37 2.32 -4.93
N ILE A 196 10.07 2.12 -5.03
CA ILE A 196 9.48 1.14 -5.95
C ILE A 196 9.62 1.63 -7.40
N GLY A 197 9.33 2.94 -7.62
CA GLY A 197 9.40 3.57 -8.93
C GLY A 197 10.80 3.52 -9.54
N ALA A 198 11.84 3.69 -8.74
CA ALA A 198 13.23 3.60 -9.18
C ALA A 198 13.58 2.22 -9.77
N VAL A 199 13.00 1.14 -9.22
CA VAL A 199 13.25 -0.24 -9.67
C VAL A 199 12.31 -0.63 -10.82
N LEU A 200 11.00 -0.38 -10.66
CA LEU A 200 9.98 -0.74 -11.65
C LEU A 200 9.85 0.29 -12.79
N ARG A 201 10.61 1.39 -12.74
CA ARG A 201 10.65 2.44 -13.76
C ARG A 201 9.28 3.08 -14.00
N PHE A 202 8.73 3.67 -12.96
CA PHE A 202 7.60 4.59 -13.05
C PHE A 202 7.86 5.82 -12.17
N GLU A 203 7.29 6.95 -12.53
CA GLU A 203 7.22 8.11 -11.66
C GLU A 203 6.05 7.89 -10.70
N SER A 204 6.32 7.97 -9.39
CA SER A 204 5.25 7.98 -8.41
C SER A 204 4.31 9.15 -8.73
N ALA A 205 3.00 8.96 -8.57
CA ALA A 205 2.10 10.09 -8.57
C ALA A 205 2.64 11.02 -7.49
N SER A 206 3.24 12.14 -7.90
CA SER A 206 3.63 13.19 -6.96
C SER A 206 2.45 13.33 -6.01
N ALA A 207 2.72 13.28 -4.69
CA ALA A 207 1.69 13.70 -3.75
C ALA A 207 1.09 14.92 -4.46
N GLN A 208 -0.20 14.83 -4.86
CA GLN A 208 -0.85 16.03 -5.35
C GLN A 208 -0.41 17.05 -4.37
N THR A 209 0.42 17.97 -4.84
CA THR A 209 0.84 19.10 -4.03
C THR A 209 -0.51 19.64 -3.62
N GLN A 210 -0.98 19.24 -2.44
CA GLN A 210 -2.20 19.81 -1.89
C GLN A 210 -1.83 21.24 -1.98
N SER A 211 -2.47 21.97 -2.89
CA SER A 211 -2.03 23.29 -3.27
C SER A 211 -1.98 24.09 -1.98
N LEU A 212 -0.78 24.11 -1.40
CA LEU A 212 -0.55 24.83 -0.16
C LEU A 212 -0.83 26.28 -0.52
N THR A 213 -1.73 26.89 0.19
CA THR A 213 -1.88 28.33 0.13
C THR A 213 -0.53 28.99 0.44
N ASP A 214 -0.32 30.19 -0.02
CA ASP A 214 0.96 30.90 0.23
C ASP A 214 1.29 30.96 1.72
N ASN A 215 0.28 31.12 2.57
CA ASN A 215 0.44 31.11 4.02
C ASN A 215 0.83 29.72 4.57
N GLU A 216 0.28 28.65 4.05
CA GLU A 216 0.66 27.26 4.44
C GLU A 216 2.10 26.97 4.02
N ARG A 217 2.50 27.44 2.83
CA ARG A 217 3.87 27.25 2.31
C ARG A 217 4.88 28.04 3.16
N ALA A 218 4.57 29.29 3.50
CA ALA A 218 5.40 30.13 4.36
C ALA A 218 5.58 29.48 5.75
N LEU A 219 4.50 28.99 6.34
CA LEU A 219 4.54 28.37 7.67
C LEU A 219 5.26 27.03 7.70
N LEU A 220 5.10 26.22 6.66
CA LEU A 220 5.83 24.95 6.50
C LEU A 220 7.33 25.21 6.31
N SER A 221 7.72 26.21 5.51
CA SER A 221 9.11 26.61 5.32
C SER A 221 9.74 27.10 6.62
N ALA A 222 9.04 27.94 7.39
CA ALA A 222 9.48 28.38 8.70
C ALA A 222 9.69 27.22 9.67
N LEU A 223 8.75 26.25 9.68
CA LEU A 223 8.84 25.06 10.52
C LEU A 223 10.02 24.17 10.10
N GLN A 224 10.27 23.98 8.82
CA GLN A 224 11.43 23.24 8.30
C GLN A 224 12.76 23.91 8.67
N THR A 225 12.80 25.26 8.66
CA THR A 225 14.00 26.01 9.05
C THR A 225 14.29 25.90 10.54
N LEU A 226 13.26 26.01 11.38
CA LEU A 226 13.39 26.02 12.83
C LEU A 226 13.45 24.63 13.46
N GLY A 227 13.02 23.59 12.73
CA GLY A 227 12.80 22.27 13.29
C GLY A 227 11.65 22.27 14.30
N GLU A 228 11.82 21.56 15.43
CA GLU A 228 10.83 21.58 16.50
C GLU A 228 10.82 22.97 17.19
N ALA A 229 9.73 23.70 17.08
CA ALA A 229 9.62 25.04 17.62
C ALA A 229 8.24 25.34 18.21
N HIS A 230 8.17 26.36 19.09
CA HIS A 230 6.92 26.87 19.61
C HIS A 230 6.19 27.68 18.52
N ILE A 231 4.85 27.59 18.50
CA ILE A 231 4.00 28.23 17.49
C ILE A 231 4.29 29.74 17.32
N SER A 232 4.66 30.45 18.39
CA SER A 232 4.99 31.87 18.30
C SER A 232 6.27 32.16 17.50
N ALA A 233 7.28 31.28 17.59
CA ALA A 233 8.50 31.39 16.81
C ALA A 233 8.24 31.08 15.33
N ILE A 234 7.45 30.04 15.06
CA ILE A 234 7.06 29.63 13.70
C ILE A 234 6.24 30.75 13.03
N ALA A 235 5.28 31.32 13.76
CA ALA A 235 4.46 32.42 13.27
C ALA A 235 5.29 33.70 12.97
N ALA A 236 6.24 34.03 13.84
CA ALA A 236 7.14 35.16 13.64
C ALA A 236 8.03 34.98 12.40
N GLU A 237 8.63 33.80 12.24
CA GLU A 237 9.47 33.46 11.09
C GLU A 237 8.67 33.46 9.77
N ALA A 238 7.42 33.02 9.81
CA ALA A 238 6.53 33.01 8.64
C ALA A 238 5.89 34.40 8.38
N GLY A 239 6.09 35.40 9.24
CA GLY A 239 5.47 36.72 9.12
C GLY A 239 3.95 36.70 9.27
N LEU A 240 3.40 35.75 10.04
CA LEU A 240 1.95 35.57 10.19
C LEU A 240 1.48 35.86 11.62
N PRO A 241 0.27 36.39 11.79
CA PRO A 241 -0.34 36.55 13.11
C PRO A 241 -0.56 35.17 13.79
N LEU A 242 -0.34 35.10 15.10
CA LEU A 242 -0.39 33.85 15.89
C LEU A 242 -1.71 33.09 15.70
N PHE A 243 -2.85 33.77 15.67
CA PHE A 243 -4.16 33.13 15.50
C PHE A 243 -4.33 32.46 14.13
N LYS A 244 -3.71 33.04 13.08
CA LYS A 244 -3.70 32.42 11.75
C LYS A 244 -2.74 31.25 11.71
N ALA A 245 -1.57 31.38 12.33
CA ALA A 245 -0.59 30.27 12.38
C ALA A 245 -1.17 29.03 13.06
N GLN A 246 -1.97 29.18 14.10
CA GLN A 246 -2.63 28.06 14.77
C GLN A 246 -3.55 27.27 13.83
N ALA A 247 -4.45 27.97 13.14
CA ALA A 247 -5.38 27.34 12.21
C ALA A 247 -4.65 26.64 11.05
N ILE A 248 -3.57 27.25 10.55
CA ILE A 248 -2.79 26.71 9.44
C ILE A 248 -1.96 25.51 9.90
N LEU A 249 -1.33 25.55 11.08
CA LEU A 249 -0.60 24.41 11.62
C LEU A 249 -1.52 23.19 11.84
N SER A 250 -2.74 23.40 12.35
CA SER A 250 -3.74 22.32 12.43
C SER A 250 -4.12 21.78 11.05
N SER A 251 -4.22 22.63 10.02
CA SER A 251 -4.42 22.20 8.63
C SER A 251 -3.23 21.37 8.12
N LEU A 252 -1.99 21.82 8.42
CA LEU A 252 -0.77 21.09 8.05
C LEU A 252 -0.64 19.74 8.79
N GLU A 253 -1.11 19.65 10.04
CA GLU A 253 -1.20 18.37 10.76
C GLU A 253 -2.16 17.40 10.09
N VAL A 254 -3.36 17.86 9.71
CA VAL A 254 -4.33 17.06 8.96
C VAL A 254 -3.77 16.62 7.61
N LYS A 255 -2.94 17.47 6.99
CA LYS A 255 -2.22 17.16 5.74
C LYS A 255 -1.00 16.27 5.95
N GLY A 256 -0.62 15.94 7.19
CA GLY A 256 0.55 15.12 7.51
C GLY A 256 1.90 15.80 7.25
N LEU A 257 1.93 17.14 7.20
CA LEU A 257 3.12 17.94 6.93
C LEU A 257 3.73 18.55 8.20
N ALA A 258 3.00 18.53 9.31
CA ALA A 258 3.44 18.97 10.63
C ALA A 258 2.92 18.00 11.69
N CYS A 259 3.56 17.98 12.86
CA CYS A 259 3.15 17.18 14.00
C CYS A 259 3.22 18.04 15.28
N GLY A 260 2.12 18.11 16.03
CA GLY A 260 2.10 18.73 17.36
C GLY A 260 2.80 17.82 18.38
N VAL A 261 3.84 18.35 19.03
CA VAL A 261 4.63 17.61 20.04
C VAL A 261 4.26 17.98 21.49
N GLY A 262 3.16 18.72 21.66
CA GLY A 262 2.67 19.19 22.95
C GLY A 262 3.17 20.61 23.30
N GLY A 263 2.52 21.27 24.28
CA GLY A 263 2.92 22.61 24.73
C GLY A 263 2.94 23.69 23.65
N ASN A 264 2.03 23.63 22.68
CA ASN A 264 2.00 24.53 21.50
C ASN A 264 3.31 24.50 20.67
N ARG A 265 4.01 23.37 20.67
CA ARG A 265 5.18 23.14 19.83
C ARG A 265 4.82 22.20 18.68
N PHE A 266 5.44 22.44 17.55
CA PHE A 266 5.26 21.65 16.33
C PHE A 266 6.61 21.26 15.75
N SER A 267 6.65 20.13 15.08
CA SER A 267 7.80 19.65 14.32
C SER A 267 7.40 19.37 12.87
N PRO A 268 8.30 19.51 11.89
CA PRO A 268 8.03 19.03 10.55
C PRO A 268 7.98 17.50 10.56
N VAL A 269 7.21 16.91 9.64
CA VAL A 269 7.11 15.46 9.45
C VAL A 269 8.05 15.04 8.32
#